data_a06875d4864e1c71f645c5d33909f8eb
#
_entry.id   a06875d4864e1c71f645c5d33909f8eb
#
_cell.length_a   1.000
_cell.length_b   1.000
_cell.length_c   1.000
_cell.angle_alpha   90.00
_cell.angle_beta   90.00
_cell.angle_gamma   90.00
#
_symmetry.space_group_name_H-M   'P 1'
#
loop_
_entity.id
_entity.type
_entity.pdbx_description
1 polymer ?
#
loop_
_entity_poly.entity_id
_entity_poly.type
_entity_poly.pdbx_seq_one_letter_code
_entity_poly.pdbx_strand_id
1 'polypeptide(L)'
;HGTQDGRGAIVTELLDYPNYRVVNYWLAAGELAACRSLVPGIEAWARGEGCVRAIGLGRPGFRRILGDDVDVVGLAFSKSLVP
;
A
#
# COMPACT_ATOMS: atom_id res chain seq x y z
N HIS A 1 4.63 -7.04 -6.13
CA HIS A 1 3.51 -7.93 -5.81
C HIS A 1 2.58 -8.05 -7.01
N GLY A 2 2.18 -9.24 -7.33
CA GLY A 2 1.29 -9.49 -8.46
C GLY A 2 0.34 -10.64 -8.19
N THR A 3 -0.82 -10.63 -8.88
CA THR A 3 -1.73 -11.76 -8.88
C THR A 3 -1.20 -12.87 -9.78
N GLN A 4 -1.55 -14.13 -9.47
CA GLN A 4 -1.08 -15.29 -10.26
C GLN A 4 -1.60 -15.26 -11.70
N ASP A 5 -2.78 -14.69 -11.92
CA ASP A 5 -3.39 -14.58 -13.25
C ASP A 5 -2.92 -13.36 -14.04
N GLY A 6 -2.03 -12.55 -13.48
CA GLY A 6 -1.48 -11.36 -14.13
C GLY A 6 -2.43 -10.18 -14.26
N ARG A 7 -3.58 -10.20 -13.59
CA ARG A 7 -4.60 -9.14 -13.71
C ARG A 7 -4.31 -7.89 -12.89
N GLY A 8 -3.46 -8.00 -11.88
CA GLY A 8 -3.08 -6.88 -11.03
C GLY A 8 -1.66 -6.98 -10.52
N ALA A 9 -1.03 -5.83 -10.35
CA ALA A 9 0.30 -5.73 -9.78
C ALA A 9 0.43 -4.43 -8.99
N ILE A 10 1.17 -4.48 -7.89
CA ILE A 10 1.51 -3.32 -7.06
C ILE A 10 3.01 -3.33 -6.82
N VAL A 11 3.65 -2.18 -7.06
CA VAL A 11 5.07 -1.96 -6.76
C VAL A 11 5.16 -1.17 -5.47
N THR A 12 5.94 -1.69 -4.53
CA THR A 12 6.19 -1.05 -3.23
C THR A 12 7.68 -0.89 -3.00
N GLU A 13 8.05 0.00 -2.09
CA GLU A 13 9.40 0.12 -1.55
C GLU A 13 9.34 0.32 -0.05
N LEU A 14 10.39 -0.12 0.65
CA LEU A 14 10.55 0.11 2.07
C LEU A 14 11.39 1.36 2.27
N LEU A 15 10.89 2.28 3.11
CA LEU A 15 11.58 3.51 3.47
C LEU A 15 11.89 3.49 4.96
N ASP A 16 13.17 3.67 5.30
CA ASP A 16 13.64 3.72 6.68
C ASP A 16 13.82 5.18 7.12
N TYR A 17 13.10 5.54 8.16
CA TYR A 17 13.28 6.79 8.90
C TYR A 17 14.00 6.49 10.23
N PRO A 18 14.56 7.51 10.91
CA PRO A 18 15.34 7.25 12.13
C PRO A 18 14.63 6.44 13.21
N ASN A 19 13.30 6.56 13.33
CA ASN A 19 12.53 5.92 14.40
C ASN A 19 11.49 4.91 13.91
N TYR A 20 11.34 4.73 12.59
CA TYR A 20 10.30 3.84 12.05
C TYR A 20 10.55 3.50 10.60
N ARG A 21 9.88 2.46 10.12
CA ARG A 21 9.88 2.04 8.73
C ARG A 21 8.47 2.13 8.15
N VAL A 22 8.38 2.55 6.90
CA VAL A 22 7.11 2.60 6.17
C VAL A 22 7.22 1.82 4.87
N VAL A 23 6.09 1.31 4.39
CA VAL A 23 5.96 0.81 3.03
C VAL A 23 5.36 1.91 2.16
N ASN A 24 6.01 2.21 1.05
CA ASN A 24 5.54 3.20 0.08
C ASN A 24 4.96 2.48 -1.14
N TYR A 25 3.68 2.74 -1.43
CA TYR A 25 3.06 2.27 -2.65
C TYR A 25 3.44 3.19 -3.81
N TRP A 26 4.22 2.66 -4.72
CA TRP A 26 4.74 3.40 -5.87
C TRP A 26 3.74 3.44 -7.02
N LEU A 27 3.24 2.27 -7.39
CA LEU A 27 2.47 2.05 -8.60
C LEU A 27 1.53 0.88 -8.39
N ALA A 28 0.31 1.01 -8.89
CA ALA A 28 -0.61 -0.09 -9.05
C ALA A 28 -1.09 -0.12 -10.50
N ALA A 29 -1.12 -1.30 -11.08
CA ALA A 29 -1.53 -1.51 -12.46
C ALA A 29 -2.46 -2.71 -12.56
N GLY A 30 -3.40 -2.63 -13.50
CA GLY A 30 -4.34 -3.71 -13.76
C GLY A 30 -5.73 -3.46 -13.18
N GLU A 31 -6.47 -4.53 -13.00
CA GLU A 31 -7.86 -4.47 -12.51
C GLU A 31 -7.92 -4.08 -11.03
N LEU A 32 -8.87 -3.23 -10.68
CA LEU A 32 -9.07 -2.74 -9.31
C LEU A 32 -9.24 -3.88 -8.30
N ALA A 33 -10.10 -4.85 -8.61
CA ALA A 33 -10.36 -5.97 -7.72
C ALA A 33 -9.11 -6.83 -7.51
N ALA A 34 -8.31 -7.03 -8.55
CA ALA A 34 -7.05 -7.77 -8.47
C ALA A 34 -6.04 -7.03 -7.59
N CYS A 35 -5.90 -5.71 -7.75
CA CYS A 35 -5.03 -4.90 -6.90
C CYS A 35 -5.50 -4.92 -5.44
N ARG A 36 -6.80 -4.78 -5.20
CA ARG A 36 -7.35 -4.85 -3.83
C ARG A 36 -7.07 -6.19 -3.16
N SER A 37 -7.09 -7.28 -3.91
CA SER A 37 -6.80 -8.61 -3.37
C SER A 37 -5.36 -8.77 -2.88
N LEU A 38 -4.44 -7.96 -3.38
CA LEU A 38 -3.03 -7.98 -2.97
C LEU A 38 -2.76 -7.28 -1.64
N VAL A 39 -3.62 -6.33 -1.25
CA VAL A 39 -3.36 -5.44 -0.10
C VAL A 39 -3.20 -6.18 1.22
N PRO A 40 -4.05 -7.15 1.60
CA PRO A 40 -3.86 -7.86 2.86
C PRO A 40 -2.49 -8.57 2.95
N GLY A 41 -2.05 -9.19 1.86
CA GLY A 41 -0.74 -9.84 1.81
C GLY A 41 0.42 -8.86 1.88
N ILE A 42 0.30 -7.71 1.21
CA ILE A 42 1.31 -6.64 1.26
C ILE A 42 1.39 -6.08 2.69
N GLU A 43 0.26 -5.82 3.34
CA GLU A 43 0.25 -5.32 4.72
C GLU A 43 0.86 -6.30 5.70
N ALA A 44 0.55 -7.59 5.57
CA ALA A 44 1.13 -8.63 6.40
C ALA A 44 2.65 -8.73 6.20
N TRP A 45 3.10 -8.70 4.95
CA TRP A 45 4.53 -8.69 4.61
C TRP A 45 5.22 -7.45 5.19
N ALA A 46 4.62 -6.26 5.01
CA ALA A 46 5.19 -5.01 5.51
C ALA A 46 5.29 -4.99 7.03
N ARG A 47 4.29 -5.51 7.74
CA ARG A 47 4.36 -5.68 9.20
C ARG A 47 5.50 -6.60 9.61
N GLY A 48 5.70 -7.70 8.89
CA GLY A 48 6.81 -8.61 9.10
C GLY A 48 8.17 -7.95 8.87
N GLU A 49 8.24 -6.96 8.00
CA GLU A 49 9.44 -6.14 7.75
C GLU A 49 9.59 -4.97 8.73
N GLY A 50 8.71 -4.85 9.71
CA GLY A 50 8.77 -3.80 10.73
C GLY A 50 8.12 -2.48 10.34
N CYS A 51 7.33 -2.46 9.26
CA CYS A 51 6.62 -1.26 8.85
C CYS A 51 5.47 -0.93 9.79
N VAL A 52 5.33 0.34 10.15
CA VAL A 52 4.25 0.83 11.01
C VAL A 52 3.19 1.62 10.24
N ARG A 53 3.49 2.04 9.02
CA ARG A 53 2.56 2.78 8.15
C ARG A 53 2.75 2.39 6.69
N ALA A 54 1.67 2.54 5.93
CA ALA A 54 1.68 2.54 4.48
C ALA A 54 1.44 3.96 3.98
N ILE A 55 2.27 4.41 3.04
CA ILE A 55 2.15 5.73 2.45
C ILE A 55 2.16 5.62 0.92
N GLY A 56 1.76 6.68 0.26
CA GLY A 56 1.86 6.79 -1.20
C GLY A 56 1.43 8.16 -1.66
N LEU A 57 1.82 8.51 -2.89
CA LEU A 57 1.33 9.71 -3.54
C LEU A 57 -0.05 9.43 -4.10
N GLY A 58 -1.00 10.27 -3.72
CA GLY A 58 -2.41 10.02 -3.92
C GLY A 58 -2.90 10.24 -5.33
N ARG A 59 -2.84 9.21 -6.14
CA ARG A 59 -3.84 9.09 -7.19
C ARG A 59 -5.15 8.65 -6.52
N PRO A 60 -6.31 9.22 -6.90
CA PRO A 60 -7.60 8.83 -6.30
C PRO A 60 -7.88 7.33 -6.30
N GLY A 61 -7.31 6.60 -7.27
CA GLY A 61 -7.43 5.16 -7.36
C GLY A 61 -6.86 4.37 -6.19
N PHE A 62 -5.85 4.89 -5.51
CA PHE A 62 -5.28 4.18 -4.34
C PHE A 62 -6.25 4.10 -3.17
N ARG A 63 -7.11 5.09 -2.97
CA ARG A 63 -8.13 5.04 -1.94
C ARG A 63 -9.08 3.86 -2.15
N ARG A 64 -9.43 3.58 -3.40
CA ARG A 64 -10.28 2.44 -3.76
C ARG A 64 -9.58 1.10 -3.52
N ILE A 65 -8.26 1.06 -3.65
CA ILE A 65 -7.45 -0.14 -3.46
C ILE A 65 -7.24 -0.41 -1.97
N LEU A 66 -6.93 0.63 -1.19
CA LEU A 66 -6.52 0.50 0.21
C LEU A 66 -7.67 0.47 1.20
N GLY A 67 -8.87 0.88 0.81
CA GLY A 67 -10.05 0.90 1.66
C GLY A 67 -10.34 2.26 2.29
N ASP A 68 -11.31 2.30 3.21
CA ASP A 68 -11.85 3.55 3.76
C ASP A 68 -11.05 4.10 4.95
N ASP A 69 -10.13 3.33 5.50
CA ASP A 69 -9.32 3.69 6.68
C ASP A 69 -8.01 4.40 6.29
N VAL A 70 -7.98 4.98 5.12
CA VAL A 70 -6.82 5.72 4.58
C VAL A 70 -7.02 7.21 4.84
N ASP A 71 -6.03 7.83 5.48
CA ASP A 71 -5.97 9.28 5.64
C ASP A 71 -5.37 9.92 4.39
N VAL A 72 -6.11 10.87 3.81
CA VAL A 72 -5.64 11.63 2.65
C VAL A 72 -5.15 12.99 3.11
N VAL A 73 -3.88 13.28 2.83
CA VAL A 73 -3.26 14.57 3.16
C VAL A 73 -2.75 15.18 1.85
N GLY A 74 -3.51 16.10 1.27
CA GLY A 74 -3.19 16.69 -0.03
C GLY A 74 -3.19 15.63 -1.13
N LEU A 75 -2.04 15.48 -1.81
CA LEU A 75 -1.81 14.47 -2.86
C LEU A 75 -1.20 13.17 -2.32
N ALA A 76 -1.03 13.05 -1.02
CA ALA A 76 -0.49 11.85 -0.38
C ALA A 76 -1.56 11.15 0.46
N PHE A 77 -1.40 9.85 0.64
CA PHE A 77 -2.21 9.07 1.58
C PHE A 77 -1.33 8.39 2.62
N SER A 78 -1.93 8.08 3.75
CA SER A 78 -1.25 7.38 4.85
C SER A 78 -2.23 6.44 5.53
N LYS A 79 -1.76 5.26 5.89
CA LYS A 79 -2.54 4.26 6.61
C LYS A 79 -1.68 3.65 7.70
N SER A 80 -2.19 3.60 8.94
CA SER A 80 -1.51 2.92 10.03
C SER A 80 -1.57 1.41 9.83
N LEU A 81 -0.44 0.73 10.03
CA LEU A 81 -0.33 -0.74 10.01
C LEU A 81 -0.32 -1.33 11.41
N VAL A 82 -0.30 -0.50 12.44
CA VAL A 82 -0.40 -0.95 13.83
C VAL A 82 -1.81 -0.76 14.36
N PRO A 83 -2.27 -1.61 15.26
CA PRO A 83 -3.59 -1.49 15.88
C PRO A 83 -3.77 -0.19 16.64
#